data_2e49e2c4e9604c09f7ba0da24fbd13e4
#
_entry.id   2e49e2c4e9604c09f7ba0da24fbd13e4
#
_cell.length_a   1.000
_cell.length_b   1.000
_cell.length_c   1.000
_cell.angle_alpha   90.00
_cell.angle_beta   90.00
_cell.angle_gamma   90.00
#
_symmetry.space_group_name_H-M   'P 1'
#
loop_
_entity.id
_entity.type
_entity.pdbx_description
1 polymer ?
#
loop_
_entity_poly.entity_id
_entity_poly.type
_entity_poly.pdbx_seq_one_letter_code
_entity_poly.pdbx_strand_id
1 'polypeptide(L)'
;MSSRKRSISLVIESPDGVLLVRRPDDDESLPGVWGLPAASLFGDESEEDAVRRAGREKLGVEVLPLQPIGADGAMTDWEARIVEGRPSVPQPGPNTQYAQLRWGDPRDLVPAARQGSLCSRVLLRARDLEWEA
;
A
#
# COMPACT_ATOMS: atom_id res chain seq x y z
N MET A 1 -10.92 7.30 25.51
CA MET A 1 -9.60 7.23 24.88
C MET A 1 -9.75 7.07 23.38
N SER A 2 -9.13 7.95 22.65
CA SER A 2 -9.10 7.77 21.21
C SER A 2 -8.04 6.73 20.86
N SER A 3 -8.43 5.68 20.20
CA SER A 3 -7.49 4.75 19.64
C SER A 3 -7.03 5.26 18.29
N ARG A 4 -5.76 5.13 17.98
CA ARG A 4 -5.25 5.43 16.65
C ARG A 4 -5.85 4.44 15.66
N LYS A 5 -6.26 4.96 14.52
CA LYS A 5 -6.74 4.14 13.43
C LYS A 5 -5.55 3.40 12.83
N ARG A 6 -5.53 2.09 12.96
CA ARG A 6 -4.46 1.26 12.42
C ARG A 6 -4.67 1.02 10.94
N SER A 7 -3.59 0.94 10.21
CA SER A 7 -3.59 0.70 8.77
C SER A 7 -2.49 -0.27 8.37
N ILE A 8 -2.69 -0.94 7.26
CA ILE A 8 -1.68 -1.80 6.65
C ILE A 8 -1.45 -1.37 5.20
N SER A 9 -0.30 -1.73 4.68
CA SER A 9 -0.03 -1.65 3.26
C SER A 9 0.43 -3.01 2.76
N LEU A 10 0.34 -3.22 1.44
CA LEU A 10 0.76 -4.45 0.80
C LEU A 10 2.03 -4.21 0.01
N VAL A 11 3.07 -4.99 0.30
CA VAL A 11 4.30 -5.02 -0.46
C VAL A 11 4.30 -6.33 -1.24
N ILE A 12 3.98 -6.24 -2.52
CA ILE A 12 3.89 -7.41 -3.41
C ILE A 12 5.01 -7.27 -4.44
N GLU A 13 5.92 -8.23 -4.44
CA GLU A 13 7.10 -8.18 -5.33
C GLU A 13 7.03 -9.26 -6.40
N SER A 14 7.58 -8.95 -7.57
CA SER A 14 7.72 -9.84 -8.69
C SER A 14 9.07 -9.56 -9.36
N PRO A 15 9.48 -10.37 -10.36
CA PRO A 15 10.69 -10.04 -11.14
C PRO A 15 10.64 -8.66 -11.79
N ASP A 16 9.44 -8.12 -12.01
CA ASP A 16 9.25 -6.81 -12.63
C ASP A 16 9.27 -5.65 -11.65
N GLY A 17 9.36 -5.92 -10.35
CA GLY A 17 9.44 -4.90 -9.33
C GLY A 17 8.40 -5.04 -8.24
N VAL A 18 8.08 -3.94 -7.59
CA VAL A 18 7.07 -3.83 -6.54
C VAL A 18 5.77 -3.33 -7.16
N LEU A 19 4.64 -3.89 -6.72
CA LEU A 19 3.34 -3.43 -7.20
C LEU A 19 3.02 -2.06 -6.60
N LEU A 20 2.86 -1.08 -7.49
CA LEU A 20 2.57 0.30 -7.11
C LEU A 20 1.21 0.71 -7.66
N VAL A 21 0.55 1.61 -6.93
CA VAL A 21 -0.72 2.20 -7.34
C VAL A 21 -0.57 3.71 -7.34
N ARG A 22 -1.24 4.37 -8.30
CA ARG A 22 -1.19 5.82 -8.42
C ARG A 22 -2.50 6.41 -7.94
N ARG A 23 -2.41 7.41 -7.07
CA ARG A 23 -3.60 8.13 -6.60
C ARG A 23 -4.10 9.08 -7.68
N PRO A 24 -5.42 9.38 -7.71
CA PRO A 24 -5.96 10.35 -8.65
C PRO A 24 -5.33 11.74 -8.47
N ASP A 25 -5.34 12.54 -9.53
CA ASP A 25 -4.78 13.90 -9.48
C ASP A 25 -5.56 14.82 -8.52
N ASP A 26 -6.81 14.49 -8.23
CA ASP A 26 -7.64 15.24 -7.29
C ASP A 26 -7.67 14.67 -5.88
N ASP A 27 -6.76 13.75 -5.56
CA ASP A 27 -6.65 13.23 -4.19
C ASP A 27 -6.26 14.35 -3.23
N GLU A 28 -6.92 14.41 -2.08
CA GLU A 28 -6.71 15.49 -1.11
C GLU A 28 -5.34 15.45 -0.46
N SER A 29 -4.82 14.26 -0.19
CA SER A 29 -3.59 14.09 0.57
C SER A 29 -2.36 13.90 -0.29
N LEU A 30 -2.46 13.06 -1.31
CA LEU A 30 -1.32 12.62 -2.11
C LEU A 30 -1.70 12.60 -3.60
N PRO A 31 -2.00 13.78 -4.19
CA PRO A 31 -2.48 13.81 -5.58
C PRO A 31 -1.44 13.30 -6.57
N GLY A 32 -1.86 12.34 -7.40
CA GLY A 32 -1.07 11.87 -8.53
C GLY A 32 0.21 11.13 -8.19
N VAL A 33 0.45 10.77 -6.93
CA VAL A 33 1.69 10.08 -6.55
C VAL A 33 1.53 8.58 -6.60
N TRP A 34 2.64 7.91 -6.86
CA TRP A 34 2.72 6.45 -6.77
C TRP A 34 2.96 6.03 -5.33
N GLY A 35 2.25 5.02 -4.89
CA GLY A 35 2.33 4.51 -3.52
C GLY A 35 2.05 3.02 -3.47
N LEU A 36 1.98 2.50 -2.24
CA LEU A 36 1.62 1.11 -2.00
C LEU A 36 0.12 0.99 -1.81
N PRO A 37 -0.50 -0.14 -2.23
CA PRO A 37 -1.88 -0.40 -1.86
C PRO A 37 -2.01 -0.47 -0.35
N ALA A 38 -3.02 0.18 0.21
CA ALA A 38 -3.17 0.29 1.66
C ALA A 38 -4.65 0.31 2.05
N ALA A 39 -4.91 -0.06 3.30
CA ALA A 39 -6.27 -0.01 3.86
C ALA A 39 -6.21 0.17 5.37
N SER A 40 -7.26 0.77 5.92
CA SER A 40 -7.43 0.86 7.36
C SER A 40 -8.06 -0.42 7.89
N LEU A 41 -7.75 -0.78 9.13
CA LEU A 41 -8.40 -1.90 9.81
C LEU A 41 -9.79 -1.49 10.27
N PHE A 42 -10.72 -2.43 10.23
CA PHE A 42 -12.08 -2.23 10.72
C PHE A 42 -12.19 -2.86 12.12
N GLY A 43 -12.62 -2.07 13.11
CA GLY A 43 -12.88 -2.59 14.44
C GLY A 43 -11.70 -3.40 14.99
N ASP A 44 -11.96 -4.68 15.30
CA ASP A 44 -10.95 -5.60 15.81
C ASP A 44 -10.41 -6.55 14.74
N GLU A 45 -10.49 -6.16 13.47
CA GLU A 45 -9.91 -6.92 12.37
C GLU A 45 -8.41 -7.13 12.59
N SER A 46 -7.92 -8.34 12.30
CA SER A 46 -6.47 -8.59 12.34
C SER A 46 -5.79 -7.93 11.15
N GLU A 47 -4.48 -7.68 11.29
CA GLU A 47 -3.71 -7.11 10.16
C GLU A 47 -3.71 -8.06 8.96
N GLU A 48 -3.59 -9.37 9.20
CA GLU A 48 -3.62 -10.35 8.10
C GLU A 48 -4.95 -10.32 7.35
N ASP A 49 -6.06 -10.22 8.09
CA ASP A 49 -7.38 -10.15 7.43
C ASP A 49 -7.54 -8.84 6.66
N ALA A 50 -7.01 -7.75 7.18
CA ALA A 50 -7.00 -6.46 6.46
C ALA A 50 -6.17 -6.55 5.18
N VAL A 51 -5.02 -7.26 5.21
CA VAL A 51 -4.19 -7.48 4.03
C VAL A 51 -4.98 -8.23 2.96
N ARG A 52 -5.66 -9.34 3.35
CA ARG A 52 -6.47 -10.10 2.41
C ARG A 52 -7.61 -9.27 1.82
N ARG A 53 -8.30 -8.53 2.67
CA ARG A 53 -9.39 -7.65 2.24
C ARG A 53 -8.89 -6.57 1.29
N ALA A 54 -7.75 -5.94 1.59
CA ALA A 54 -7.15 -4.93 0.72
C ALA A 54 -6.82 -5.51 -0.66
N GLY A 55 -6.29 -6.74 -0.71
CA GLY A 55 -6.04 -7.40 -1.98
C GLY A 55 -7.31 -7.54 -2.82
N ARG A 56 -8.42 -7.94 -2.19
CA ARG A 56 -9.69 -8.10 -2.89
C ARG A 56 -10.29 -6.76 -3.31
N GLU A 57 -10.35 -5.81 -2.39
CA GLU A 57 -11.05 -4.54 -2.63
C GLU A 57 -10.26 -3.56 -3.47
N LYS A 58 -8.94 -3.54 -3.31
CA LYS A 58 -8.09 -2.56 -3.98
C LYS A 58 -7.48 -3.06 -5.28
N LEU A 59 -7.27 -4.37 -5.40
CA LEU A 59 -6.54 -4.95 -6.51
C LEU A 59 -7.31 -6.08 -7.23
N GLY A 60 -8.39 -6.56 -6.65
CA GLY A 60 -9.18 -7.65 -7.23
C GLY A 60 -8.47 -9.00 -7.22
N VAL A 61 -7.60 -9.25 -6.25
CA VAL A 61 -6.82 -10.50 -6.18
C VAL A 61 -6.92 -11.12 -4.80
N GLU A 62 -6.64 -12.42 -4.74
CA GLU A 62 -6.42 -13.10 -3.46
C GLU A 62 -4.94 -13.05 -3.14
N VAL A 63 -4.61 -12.61 -1.94
CA VAL A 63 -3.22 -12.54 -1.49
C VAL A 63 -3.04 -13.37 -0.23
N LEU A 64 -1.80 -13.87 -0.05
CA LEU A 64 -1.37 -14.53 1.16
C LEU A 64 -0.46 -13.57 1.92
N PRO A 65 -0.84 -13.13 3.15
CA PRO A 65 0.05 -12.34 3.97
C PRO A 65 1.25 -13.20 4.39
N LEU A 66 2.46 -12.69 4.22
CA LEU A 66 3.67 -13.44 4.55
C LEU A 66 4.26 -12.99 5.87
N GLN A 67 4.60 -11.71 5.99
CA GLN A 67 5.20 -11.17 7.21
C GLN A 67 5.15 -9.66 7.20
N PRO A 68 5.14 -9.01 8.37
CA PRO A 68 5.34 -7.57 8.41
C PRO A 68 6.78 -7.24 8.07
N ILE A 69 6.96 -6.16 7.32
CA ILE A 69 8.28 -5.66 6.92
C ILE A 69 8.76 -4.62 7.93
N GLY A 70 7.85 -3.78 8.39
CA GLY A 70 8.16 -2.71 9.33
C GLY A 70 6.91 -1.89 9.60
N ALA A 71 7.05 -0.95 10.53
CA ALA A 71 5.93 -0.10 10.94
C ALA A 71 6.41 1.32 11.23
N ASP A 72 5.49 2.27 11.08
CA ASP A 72 5.70 3.66 11.47
C ASP A 72 4.36 4.17 12.00
N GLY A 73 4.32 4.49 13.30
CA GLY A 73 3.07 4.87 13.95
C GLY A 73 2.04 3.76 13.84
N ALA A 74 0.88 4.08 13.31
CA ALA A 74 -0.22 3.14 13.16
C ALA A 74 -0.21 2.39 11.81
N MET A 75 0.81 2.60 10.99
CA MET A 75 0.95 1.96 9.67
C MET A 75 1.94 0.80 9.74
N THR A 76 1.53 -0.38 9.28
CA THR A 76 2.41 -1.54 9.13
C THR A 76 2.42 -1.99 7.67
N ASP A 77 3.62 -2.11 7.10
CA ASP A 77 3.77 -2.66 5.76
C ASP A 77 3.91 -4.17 5.86
N TRP A 78 3.11 -4.88 5.06
CA TRP A 78 3.11 -6.34 5.02
C TRP A 78 3.59 -6.86 3.69
N GLU A 79 4.56 -7.77 3.71
CA GLU A 79 4.88 -8.55 2.53
C GLU A 79 3.74 -9.52 2.26
N ALA A 80 3.30 -9.56 1.01
CA ALA A 80 2.20 -10.42 0.61
C ALA A 80 2.47 -10.98 -0.79
N ARG A 81 1.83 -12.10 -1.10
CA ARG A 81 1.99 -12.77 -2.38
C ARG A 81 0.61 -12.98 -3.01
N ILE A 82 0.49 -12.69 -4.30
CA ILE A 82 -0.73 -12.99 -5.05
C ILE A 82 -0.81 -14.51 -5.26
N VAL A 83 -1.90 -15.12 -4.81
CA VAL A 83 -2.13 -16.55 -4.98
C VAL A 83 -3.21 -16.82 -6.00
N GLU A 84 -4.05 -15.84 -6.34
CA GLU A 84 -5.08 -15.99 -7.35
C GLU A 84 -5.42 -14.63 -7.93
N GLY A 85 -5.58 -14.58 -9.25
CA GLY A 85 -6.01 -13.38 -9.96
C GLY A 85 -4.87 -12.55 -10.51
N ARG A 86 -5.24 -11.55 -11.30
CA ARG A 86 -4.33 -10.58 -11.87
C ARG A 86 -4.67 -9.21 -11.27
N PRO A 87 -3.70 -8.49 -10.72
CA PRO A 87 -4.02 -7.21 -10.09
C PRO A 87 -4.51 -6.19 -11.10
N SER A 88 -5.53 -5.44 -10.69
CA SER A 88 -6.12 -4.38 -11.50
C SER A 88 -6.70 -3.34 -10.55
N VAL A 89 -6.88 -2.11 -11.04
CA VAL A 89 -7.59 -1.09 -10.27
C VAL A 89 -9.08 -1.23 -10.55
N PRO A 90 -9.91 -1.28 -9.50
CA PRO A 90 -11.36 -1.35 -9.68
C PRO A 90 -11.89 -0.11 -10.39
N GLN A 91 -13.09 -0.23 -10.95
CA GLN A 91 -13.78 0.92 -11.53
C GLN A 91 -13.96 2.02 -10.48
N PRO A 92 -13.91 3.30 -10.88
CA PRO A 92 -14.10 4.40 -9.95
C PRO A 92 -15.39 4.26 -9.16
N GLY A 93 -15.31 4.52 -7.85
CA GLY A 93 -16.44 4.42 -6.93
C GLY A 93 -16.05 4.97 -5.58
N PRO A 94 -16.97 4.92 -4.59
CA PRO A 94 -16.73 5.52 -3.29
C PRO A 94 -15.49 5.00 -2.57
N ASN A 95 -15.12 3.75 -2.83
CA ASN A 95 -13.98 3.11 -2.17
C ASN A 95 -12.76 2.97 -3.08
N THR A 96 -12.82 3.54 -4.27
CA THR A 96 -11.72 3.47 -5.23
C THR A 96 -10.83 4.67 -5.06
N GLN A 97 -9.58 4.43 -4.70
CA GLN A 97 -8.61 5.47 -4.43
C GLN A 97 -7.45 5.51 -5.43
N TYR A 98 -7.47 4.61 -6.40
CA TYR A 98 -6.35 4.48 -7.32
C TYR A 98 -6.80 4.67 -8.76
N ALA A 99 -5.97 5.39 -9.53
CA ALA A 99 -6.22 5.65 -10.94
C ALA A 99 -5.47 4.68 -11.84
N GLN A 100 -4.31 4.21 -11.40
CA GLN A 100 -3.44 3.35 -12.20
C GLN A 100 -2.70 2.36 -11.32
N LEU A 101 -2.11 1.36 -11.96
CA LEU A 101 -1.34 0.32 -11.30
C LEU A 101 -0.16 -0.05 -12.21
N ARG A 102 1.01 -0.30 -11.61
CA ARG A 102 2.17 -0.81 -12.35
C ARG A 102 3.14 -1.52 -11.43
N TRP A 103 4.05 -2.30 -12.02
CA TRP A 103 5.22 -2.80 -11.32
C TRP A 103 6.33 -1.77 -11.48
N GLY A 104 6.97 -1.39 -10.38
CA GLY A 104 7.97 -0.33 -10.39
C GLY A 104 9.07 -0.56 -9.37
N ASP A 105 9.96 0.42 -9.28
CA ASP A 105 11.08 0.41 -8.34
C ASP A 105 10.64 1.02 -7.00
N PRO A 106 11.12 0.51 -5.86
CA PRO A 106 10.82 1.15 -4.58
C PRO A 106 11.15 2.65 -4.54
N ARG A 107 12.15 3.09 -5.31
CA ARG A 107 12.49 4.52 -5.38
C ARG A 107 11.37 5.38 -5.96
N ASP A 108 10.43 4.76 -6.67
CA ASP A 108 9.25 5.48 -7.19
C ASP A 108 8.35 5.97 -6.05
N LEU A 109 8.57 5.48 -4.82
CA LEU A 109 7.84 5.91 -3.63
C LEU A 109 8.41 7.19 -2.99
N VAL A 110 9.55 7.68 -3.46
CA VAL A 110 10.20 8.86 -2.86
C VAL A 110 9.28 10.09 -2.85
N PRO A 111 8.59 10.43 -3.95
CA PRO A 111 7.68 11.58 -3.89
C PRO A 111 6.60 11.45 -2.82
N ALA A 112 6.00 10.27 -2.69
CA ALA A 112 4.97 10.03 -1.66
C ALA A 112 5.58 10.14 -0.26
N ALA A 113 6.75 9.55 -0.04
CA ALA A 113 7.43 9.60 1.26
C ALA A 113 7.75 11.04 1.67
N ARG A 114 8.19 11.87 0.73
CA ARG A 114 8.45 13.30 0.98
C ARG A 114 7.19 14.05 1.37
N GLN A 115 6.04 13.61 0.88
CA GLN A 115 4.75 14.23 1.20
C GLN A 115 4.10 13.66 2.46
N GLY A 116 4.76 12.74 3.15
CA GLY A 116 4.29 12.22 4.43
C GLY A 116 3.68 10.83 4.42
N SER A 117 3.77 10.12 3.30
CA SER A 117 3.24 8.75 3.21
C SER A 117 4.03 7.80 4.11
N LEU A 118 3.40 7.31 5.17
CA LEU A 118 4.07 6.44 6.14
C LEU A 118 4.44 5.10 5.52
N CYS A 119 3.55 4.49 4.75
CA CYS A 119 3.83 3.19 4.14
C CYS A 119 5.01 3.27 3.16
N SER A 120 5.12 4.38 2.44
CA SER A 120 6.25 4.58 1.53
C SER A 120 7.56 4.71 2.30
N ARG A 121 7.55 5.45 3.40
CA ARG A 121 8.73 5.60 4.27
C ARG A 121 9.17 4.26 4.87
N VAL A 122 8.22 3.46 5.31
CA VAL A 122 8.53 2.14 5.88
C VAL A 122 9.26 1.26 4.87
N LEU A 123 8.76 1.16 3.64
CA LEU A 123 9.42 0.32 2.64
C LEU A 123 10.78 0.86 2.24
N LEU A 124 10.88 2.18 2.03
CA LEU A 124 12.17 2.79 1.67
C LEU A 124 13.21 2.53 2.76
N ARG A 125 12.83 2.69 4.02
CA ARG A 125 13.72 2.40 5.16
C ARG A 125 14.14 0.92 5.18
N ALA A 126 13.20 0.02 4.91
CA ALA A 126 13.48 -1.41 4.90
C ALA A 126 14.43 -1.81 3.76
N ARG A 127 14.51 -1.02 2.71
CA ARG A 127 15.41 -1.26 1.57
C ARG A 127 16.66 -0.38 1.63
N ASP A 128 16.89 0.32 2.74
CA ASP A 128 18.02 1.25 2.91
C ASP A 128 18.07 2.35 1.84
N LEU A 129 16.89 2.84 1.45
CA LEU A 129 16.75 3.91 0.46
C LEU A 129 16.38 5.21 1.17
N GLU A 130 17.01 6.31 0.76
CA GLU A 130 16.72 7.62 1.32
C GLU A 130 15.62 8.31 0.52
N TRP A 131 14.82 9.15 1.20
CA TRP A 131 13.81 9.98 0.54
C TRP A 131 13.96 11.46 0.82
N GLU A 132 14.83 11.82 1.73
CA GLU A 132 15.15 13.23 2.03
C GLU A 132 16.43 13.60 1.34
N ALA A 133 16.46 14.75 0.69
CA ALA A 133 17.64 15.22 0.00
C ALA A 133 18.44 16.17 0.91
#